data_6ef127340397a5bf793fb59b255af973
#
_entry.id   6ef127340397a5bf793fb59b255af973
#
_cell.length_a   1.000
_cell.length_b   1.000
_cell.length_c   1.000
_cell.angle_alpha   90.00
_cell.angle_beta   90.00
_cell.angle_gamma   90.00
#
_symmetry.space_group_name_H-M   'P 1'
#
loop_
_entity.id
_entity.type
_entity.pdbx_description
1 polymer ?
#
loop_
_entity_poly.entity_id
_entity_poly.type
_entity_poly.pdbx_seq_one_letter_code
_entity_poly.pdbx_strand_id
1 'polypeptide(L)'
;SRGLGDVYKRQGKHCDDLVYFVEDDYIHSLNAIEEMIYTYERISSQTGKELIMCPSDYPYLYNKLENSNIFLGHERHWRSINETLCTFLTSSKIVNKHFKKFVSACEFEHNPFEKPFHDIYKSELCISPMPAIAVHYTNINSIYGLSPLINYKKLWEKNKI
;
A
#
# COMPACT_ATOMS: atom_id res chain seq x y z
N SER A 1 12.08 12.27 9.85
CA SER A 1 10.87 12.10 9.02
C SER A 1 10.17 13.40 8.59
N ARG A 2 10.90 14.52 8.44
CA ARG A 2 10.35 15.72 7.77
C ARG A 2 9.97 15.47 6.31
N GLY A 3 10.43 14.35 5.71
CA GLY A 3 10.24 14.04 4.31
C GLY A 3 8.82 13.67 3.89
N LEU A 4 8.11 12.84 4.64
CA LEU A 4 6.80 12.32 4.23
C LEU A 4 5.71 13.41 4.12
N GLY A 5 5.65 14.33 5.08
CA GLY A 5 4.70 15.45 5.03
C GLY A 5 4.92 16.38 3.84
N ASP A 6 6.19 16.64 3.48
CA ASP A 6 6.54 17.43 2.30
C ASP A 6 6.27 16.68 1.00
N VAL A 7 6.44 15.36 0.98
CA VAL A 7 6.10 14.50 -0.16
C VAL A 7 4.59 14.55 -0.42
N TYR A 8 3.76 14.39 0.61
CA TYR A 8 2.30 14.52 0.46
C TYR A 8 1.87 15.89 -0.04
N LYS A 9 2.49 16.98 0.49
CA LYS A 9 2.17 18.35 0.07
C LYS A 9 2.56 18.63 -1.37
N ARG A 10 3.72 18.14 -1.83
CA ARG A 10 4.21 18.39 -3.18
C ARG A 10 3.56 17.49 -4.22
N GLN A 11 3.53 16.19 -3.98
CA GLN A 11 3.01 15.22 -4.94
C GLN A 11 1.48 15.23 -5.01
N GLY A 12 0.78 15.30 -3.88
CA GLY A 12 -0.68 15.27 -3.86
C GLY A 12 -1.37 16.46 -4.53
N LYS A 13 -0.71 17.63 -4.62
CA LYS A 13 -1.28 18.83 -5.25
C LYS A 13 -1.02 18.95 -6.75
N HIS A 14 -0.02 18.28 -7.28
CA HIS A 14 0.49 18.48 -8.63
C HIS A 14 0.44 17.23 -9.51
N CYS A 15 -0.13 16.15 -9.01
CA CYS A 15 -0.30 14.92 -9.76
C CYS A 15 -1.77 14.80 -10.19
N ASP A 16 -2.00 14.56 -11.47
CA ASP A 16 -3.36 14.42 -12.04
C ASP A 16 -3.81 12.96 -12.11
N ASP A 17 -2.98 11.99 -11.65
CA ASP A 17 -3.22 10.58 -11.86
C ASP A 17 -2.92 9.75 -10.59
N LEU A 18 -2.12 8.71 -10.69
CA LEU A 18 -1.76 7.83 -9.59
C LEU A 18 -0.49 8.30 -8.88
N VAL A 19 -0.48 8.13 -7.57
CA VAL A 19 0.67 8.43 -6.69
C VAL A 19 1.05 7.18 -5.94
N TYR A 20 2.33 6.84 -5.95
CA TYR A 20 2.87 5.73 -5.16
C TYR A 20 3.77 6.28 -4.06
N PHE A 21 3.35 6.11 -2.81
CA PHE A 21 4.13 6.44 -1.62
C PHE A 21 4.91 5.21 -1.21
N VAL A 22 6.24 5.34 -1.12
CA VAL A 22 7.15 4.22 -0.82
C VAL A 22 8.08 4.60 0.30
N GLU A 23 8.15 3.75 1.32
CA GLU A 23 9.20 3.79 2.33
C GLU A 23 10.46 3.10 1.81
N ASP A 24 11.64 3.50 2.29
CA ASP A 24 12.94 3.08 1.78
C ASP A 24 13.36 1.65 2.20
N ASP A 25 12.55 0.98 3.03
CA ASP A 25 12.77 -0.37 3.51
C ASP A 25 11.88 -1.45 2.85
N TYR A 26 11.33 -1.14 1.65
CA TYR A 26 10.58 -2.10 0.84
C TYR A 26 11.38 -2.58 -0.37
N ILE A 27 11.32 -3.89 -0.63
CA ILE A 27 11.83 -4.49 -1.87
C ILE A 27 10.66 -5.03 -2.69
N HIS A 28 10.63 -4.64 -3.95
CA HIS A 28 9.56 -4.93 -4.89
C HIS A 28 9.89 -6.10 -5.83
N SER A 29 8.86 -6.84 -6.26
CA SER A 29 8.99 -7.68 -7.44
C SER A 29 9.18 -6.82 -8.69
N LEU A 30 9.85 -7.36 -9.71
CA LEU A 30 10.17 -6.60 -10.93
C LEU A 30 8.93 -6.07 -11.67
N ASN A 31 7.81 -6.77 -11.56
CA ASN A 31 6.52 -6.40 -12.17
C ASN A 31 5.54 -5.69 -11.20
N ALA A 32 6.01 -5.25 -10.02
CA ALA A 32 5.11 -4.71 -8.99
C ALA A 32 4.31 -3.49 -9.45
N ILE A 33 4.97 -2.55 -10.13
CA ILE A 33 4.33 -1.32 -10.62
C ILE A 33 3.31 -1.65 -11.72
N GLU A 34 3.67 -2.50 -12.66
CA GLU A 34 2.79 -2.96 -13.73
C GLU A 34 1.54 -3.65 -13.17
N GLU A 35 1.72 -4.60 -12.25
CA GLU A 35 0.62 -5.28 -11.56
C GLU A 35 -0.32 -4.28 -10.87
N MET A 36 0.22 -3.28 -10.16
CA MET A 36 -0.60 -2.28 -9.48
C MET A 36 -1.39 -1.41 -10.46
N ILE A 37 -0.75 -0.90 -11.52
CA ILE A 37 -1.41 -0.01 -12.48
C ILE A 37 -2.58 -0.73 -13.17
N TYR A 38 -2.34 -1.90 -13.78
CA TYR A 38 -3.39 -2.62 -14.48
C TYR A 38 -4.48 -3.16 -13.55
N THR A 39 -4.13 -3.54 -12.32
CA THR A 39 -5.11 -3.91 -11.31
C THR A 39 -5.96 -2.71 -10.90
N TYR A 40 -5.33 -1.54 -10.72
CA TYR A 40 -6.05 -0.31 -10.40
C TYR A 40 -7.10 0.00 -11.47
N GLU A 41 -6.70 0.06 -12.73
CA GLU A 41 -7.59 0.33 -13.86
C GLU A 41 -8.76 -0.67 -13.91
N ARG A 42 -8.46 -1.96 -13.77
CA ARG A 42 -9.47 -3.02 -13.79
C ARG A 42 -10.49 -2.87 -12.66
N ILE A 43 -10.03 -2.82 -11.42
CA ILE A 43 -10.91 -2.84 -10.26
C ILE A 43 -11.66 -1.52 -10.11
N SER A 44 -11.00 -0.38 -10.37
CA SER A 44 -11.67 0.92 -10.32
C SER A 44 -12.79 1.04 -11.36
N SER A 45 -12.57 0.55 -12.58
CA SER A 45 -13.60 0.53 -13.62
C SER A 45 -14.78 -0.38 -13.28
N GLN A 46 -14.51 -1.55 -12.67
CA GLN A 46 -15.55 -2.50 -12.28
C GLN A 46 -16.37 -2.04 -11.07
N THR A 47 -15.74 -1.36 -10.13
CA THR A 47 -16.39 -0.96 -8.87
C THR A 47 -16.91 0.48 -8.88
N GLY A 48 -16.47 1.28 -9.84
CA GLY A 48 -16.72 2.73 -9.86
C GLY A 48 -16.05 3.48 -8.69
N LYS A 49 -15.01 2.89 -8.08
CA LYS A 49 -14.34 3.43 -6.89
C LYS A 49 -12.88 3.72 -7.17
N GLU A 50 -12.38 4.79 -6.55
CA GLU A 50 -10.94 4.97 -6.39
C GLU A 50 -10.40 3.96 -5.38
N LEU A 51 -9.13 3.58 -5.50
CA LEU A 51 -8.51 2.53 -4.68
C LEU A 51 -7.33 3.05 -3.88
N ILE A 52 -7.07 2.38 -2.75
CA ILE A 52 -5.79 2.41 -2.06
C ILE A 52 -5.21 1.01 -2.15
N MET A 53 -4.02 0.87 -2.71
CA MET A 53 -3.40 -0.41 -2.99
C MET A 53 -2.13 -0.58 -2.16
N CYS A 54 -2.19 -1.41 -1.13
CA CYS A 54 -1.02 -1.85 -0.38
C CYS A 54 -0.28 -2.93 -1.20
N PRO A 55 1.02 -2.83 -1.46
CA PRO A 55 1.74 -3.83 -2.25
C PRO A 55 2.12 -5.07 -1.45
N SER A 56 1.98 -5.03 -0.13
CA SER A 56 2.37 -6.11 0.79
C SER A 56 1.17 -6.90 1.29
N ASP A 57 1.39 -8.19 1.49
CA ASP A 57 0.43 -9.12 2.08
C ASP A 57 0.93 -9.52 3.46
N TYR A 58 0.57 -8.75 4.46
CA TYR A 58 1.10 -8.93 5.81
C TYR A 58 0.51 -10.13 6.53
N PRO A 59 1.34 -10.94 7.25
CA PRO A 59 0.87 -12.09 8.02
C PRO A 59 -0.19 -11.75 9.06
N TYR A 60 -0.14 -10.56 9.69
CA TYR A 60 -1.11 -10.18 10.72
C TYR A 60 -2.55 -10.08 10.18
N LEU A 61 -2.73 -9.82 8.89
CA LEU A 61 -4.06 -9.74 8.27
C LEU A 61 -4.76 -11.11 8.22
N TYR A 62 -4.01 -12.22 8.35
CA TYR A 62 -4.58 -13.58 8.36
C TYR A 62 -5.05 -14.03 9.74
N ASN A 63 -4.71 -13.30 10.80
CA ASN A 63 -5.12 -13.61 12.17
C ASN A 63 -6.44 -12.94 12.58
N LYS A 64 -7.06 -12.21 11.64
CA LYS A 64 -8.31 -11.47 11.87
C LYS A 64 -9.47 -12.19 11.21
N LEU A 65 -10.55 -12.38 11.98
CA LEU A 65 -11.82 -12.91 11.46
C LEU A 65 -12.66 -11.76 10.85
N GLU A 66 -12.16 -11.16 9.78
CA GLU A 66 -12.83 -10.09 9.06
C GLU A 66 -13.28 -10.58 7.68
N ASN A 67 -14.45 -10.09 7.26
CA ASN A 67 -14.92 -10.34 5.90
C ASN A 67 -14.05 -9.59 4.91
N SER A 68 -13.55 -10.28 3.89
CA SER A 68 -12.80 -9.69 2.79
C SER A 68 -13.45 -10.03 1.46
N ASN A 69 -13.58 -9.03 0.59
CA ASN A 69 -13.92 -9.26 -0.81
C ASN A 69 -12.65 -9.62 -1.58
N ILE A 70 -12.78 -10.59 -2.47
CA ILE A 70 -11.68 -11.00 -3.36
C ILE A 70 -11.92 -10.39 -4.74
N PHE A 71 -10.89 -9.77 -5.28
CA PHE A 71 -10.87 -9.16 -6.60
C PHE A 71 -9.87 -9.87 -7.50
N LEU A 72 -10.18 -9.98 -8.77
CA LEU A 72 -9.24 -10.44 -9.78
C LEU A 72 -8.45 -9.23 -10.30
N GLY A 73 -7.16 -9.15 -9.93
CA GLY A 73 -6.22 -8.16 -10.42
C GLY A 73 -5.67 -8.52 -11.81
N HIS A 74 -4.48 -8.01 -12.14
CA HIS A 74 -3.82 -8.28 -13.42
C HIS A 74 -3.31 -9.72 -13.49
N GLU A 75 -2.37 -10.11 -12.62
CA GLU A 75 -1.76 -11.44 -12.58
C GLU A 75 -2.09 -12.23 -11.32
N ARG A 76 -2.82 -11.65 -10.36
CA ARG A 76 -3.12 -12.27 -9.06
C ARG A 76 -4.44 -11.83 -8.47
N HIS A 77 -4.82 -12.49 -7.39
CA HIS A 77 -5.95 -12.06 -6.59
C HIS A 77 -5.53 -10.92 -5.64
N TRP A 78 -6.49 -10.06 -5.37
CA TRP A 78 -6.40 -9.01 -4.39
C TRP A 78 -7.54 -9.15 -3.41
N ARG A 79 -7.35 -8.76 -2.16
CA ARG A 79 -8.41 -8.76 -1.15
C ARG A 79 -8.63 -7.38 -0.57
N SER A 80 -9.86 -7.08 -0.17
CA SER A 80 -10.11 -5.87 0.62
C SER A 80 -9.49 -6.01 2.01
N ILE A 81 -8.92 -4.90 2.51
CA ILE A 81 -8.32 -4.77 3.83
C ILE A 81 -8.73 -3.44 4.45
N ASN A 82 -8.72 -3.36 5.79
CA ASN A 82 -9.07 -2.15 6.55
C ASN A 82 -7.85 -1.50 7.22
N GLU A 83 -6.68 -2.12 7.08
CA GLU A 83 -5.43 -1.66 7.67
C GLU A 83 -4.27 -1.93 6.73
N THR A 84 -3.31 -1.02 6.68
CA THR A 84 -2.02 -1.21 6.00
C THR A 84 -0.99 -0.24 6.58
N LEU A 85 0.26 -0.35 6.16
CA LEU A 85 1.34 0.58 6.50
C LEU A 85 1.42 1.74 5.49
N CYS A 86 2.47 2.57 5.61
CA CYS A 86 2.57 3.83 4.87
C CYS A 86 3.00 3.68 3.40
N THR A 87 3.33 2.46 2.93
CA THR A 87 3.64 2.18 1.52
C THR A 87 2.38 1.75 0.78
N PHE A 88 1.90 2.61 -0.12
CA PHE A 88 0.67 2.35 -0.90
C PHE A 88 0.60 3.19 -2.18
N LEU A 89 -0.11 2.67 -3.18
CA LEU A 89 -0.49 3.39 -4.39
C LEU A 89 -1.94 3.85 -4.29
N THR A 90 -2.23 5.08 -4.72
CA THR A 90 -3.59 5.61 -4.76
C THR A 90 -3.73 6.71 -5.80
N SER A 91 -4.95 7.21 -6.05
CA SER A 91 -5.17 8.36 -6.92
C SER A 91 -4.93 9.69 -6.22
N SER A 92 -4.57 10.69 -7.00
CA SER A 92 -4.52 12.09 -6.54
C SER A 92 -5.87 12.57 -5.98
N LYS A 93 -6.98 12.03 -6.46
CA LYS A 93 -8.33 12.33 -5.92
C LYS A 93 -8.47 11.92 -4.46
N ILE A 94 -8.02 10.69 -4.11
CA ILE A 94 -8.01 10.22 -2.70
C ILE A 94 -7.07 11.08 -1.86
N VAL A 95 -5.86 11.37 -2.38
CA VAL A 95 -4.89 12.22 -1.68
C VAL A 95 -5.49 13.60 -1.38
N ASN A 96 -6.12 14.24 -2.35
CA ASN A 96 -6.75 15.55 -2.18
C ASN A 96 -7.96 15.49 -1.23
N LYS A 97 -8.81 14.47 -1.36
CA LYS A 97 -9.98 14.26 -0.48
C LYS A 97 -9.60 14.14 0.98
N HIS A 98 -8.51 13.43 1.28
CA HIS A 98 -8.06 13.12 2.64
C HIS A 98 -6.77 13.86 3.05
N PHE A 99 -6.40 14.92 2.32
CA PHE A 99 -5.12 15.62 2.47
C PHE A 99 -4.76 15.97 3.91
N LYS A 100 -5.72 16.53 4.66
CA LYS A 100 -5.52 16.90 6.07
C LYS A 100 -5.13 15.70 6.94
N LYS A 101 -5.74 14.53 6.70
CA LYS A 101 -5.45 13.29 7.44
C LYS A 101 -4.05 12.77 7.10
N PHE A 102 -3.67 12.79 5.82
CA PHE A 102 -2.33 12.39 5.40
C PHE A 102 -1.24 13.29 6.04
N VAL A 103 -1.45 14.59 6.07
CA VAL A 103 -0.49 15.52 6.69
C VAL A 103 -0.44 15.32 8.21
N SER A 104 -1.58 15.14 8.89
CA SER A 104 -1.60 14.96 10.34
C SER A 104 -0.87 13.70 10.82
N ALA A 105 -0.86 12.64 10.01
CA ALA A 105 -0.09 11.43 10.32
C ALA A 105 1.43 11.65 10.33
N CYS A 106 1.92 12.72 9.68
CA CYS A 106 3.34 13.07 9.59
C CYS A 106 3.82 14.06 10.66
N GLU A 107 2.93 14.53 11.54
CA GLU A 107 3.26 15.52 12.58
C GLU A 107 3.94 14.89 13.81
N PHE A 108 3.98 13.58 13.91
CA PHE A 108 4.57 12.84 15.03
C PHE A 108 5.99 12.34 14.70
N GLU A 109 6.99 12.86 15.42
CA GLU A 109 8.41 12.62 15.12
C GLU A 109 8.91 11.20 15.42
N HIS A 110 8.25 10.41 16.25
CA HIS A 110 8.85 9.18 16.79
C HIS A 110 8.06 7.87 16.60
N ASN A 111 6.83 7.94 16.15
CA ASN A 111 6.07 6.78 15.68
C ASN A 111 5.09 7.30 14.64
N PRO A 112 5.12 6.82 13.40
CA PRO A 112 4.09 7.16 12.45
C PRO A 112 2.77 6.71 13.05
N PHE A 113 1.94 7.68 13.43
CA PHE A 113 0.66 7.40 14.00
C PHE A 113 -0.28 7.02 12.87
N GLU A 114 -0.40 5.74 12.60
CA GLU A 114 -1.13 5.18 11.46
C GLU A 114 -2.65 5.31 11.58
N LYS A 115 -3.18 5.69 12.75
CA LYS A 115 -4.63 5.82 12.96
C LYS A 115 -5.35 6.71 11.94
N PRO A 116 -4.82 7.88 11.52
CA PRO A 116 -5.43 8.67 10.45
C PRO A 116 -5.50 7.92 9.11
N PHE A 117 -4.51 7.08 8.81
CA PHE A 117 -4.53 6.22 7.62
C PHE A 117 -5.59 5.12 7.75
N HIS A 118 -5.69 4.46 8.90
CA HIS A 118 -6.73 3.45 9.14
C HIS A 118 -8.14 4.02 8.97
N ASP A 119 -8.36 5.26 9.37
CA ASP A 119 -9.65 5.94 9.14
C ASP A 119 -9.91 6.21 7.65
N ILE A 120 -8.86 6.46 6.87
CA ILE A 120 -8.98 6.57 5.41
C ILE A 120 -9.28 5.20 4.81
N TYR A 121 -8.52 4.16 5.17
CA TYR A 121 -8.68 2.81 4.62
C TYR A 121 -10.05 2.20 4.92
N LYS A 122 -10.68 2.55 6.05
CA LYS A 122 -12.06 2.15 6.38
C LYS A 122 -13.12 2.87 5.56
N SER A 123 -12.83 4.06 5.06
CA SER A 123 -13.76 4.88 4.28
C SER A 123 -13.61 4.72 2.75
N GLU A 124 -12.45 4.26 2.31
CA GLU A 124 -12.12 4.00 0.91
C GLU A 124 -11.94 2.50 0.65
N LEU A 125 -11.93 2.09 -0.61
CA LEU A 125 -11.63 0.71 -0.95
C LEU A 125 -10.10 0.49 -0.90
N CYS A 126 -9.63 -0.12 0.18
CA CYS A 126 -8.24 -0.52 0.33
C CYS A 126 -8.07 -2.00 0.00
N ILE A 127 -7.06 -2.35 -0.81
CA ILE A 127 -6.80 -3.71 -1.24
C ILE A 127 -5.33 -4.09 -1.11
N SER A 128 -5.08 -5.39 -0.95
CA SER A 128 -3.75 -6.00 -0.81
C SER A 128 -3.64 -7.24 -1.73
N PRO A 129 -2.50 -7.47 -2.39
CA PRO A 129 -2.32 -8.60 -3.30
C PRO A 129 -2.10 -9.91 -2.56
N MET A 130 -2.48 -11.02 -3.16
CA MET A 130 -2.18 -12.37 -2.68
C MET A 130 -1.53 -13.20 -3.80
N PRO A 131 -0.22 -13.52 -3.69
CA PRO A 131 0.77 -13.09 -2.69
C PRO A 131 1.26 -11.66 -2.90
N ALA A 132 2.03 -11.15 -1.92
CA ALA A 132 2.66 -9.83 -1.94
C ALA A 132 3.48 -9.56 -3.21
N ILE A 133 3.56 -8.29 -3.60
CA ILE A 133 4.43 -7.78 -4.68
C ILE A 133 5.56 -6.90 -4.14
N ALA A 134 5.49 -6.55 -2.86
CA ALA A 134 6.59 -5.92 -2.14
C ALA A 134 6.70 -6.51 -0.73
N VAL A 135 7.90 -6.49 -0.19
CA VAL A 135 8.22 -7.02 1.13
C VAL A 135 8.84 -5.92 1.98
N HIS A 136 8.30 -5.73 3.17
CA HIS A 136 8.84 -4.81 4.18
C HIS A 136 10.02 -5.46 4.89
N TYR A 137 11.19 -4.86 4.82
CA TYR A 137 12.43 -5.50 5.30
C TYR A 137 12.76 -5.19 6.76
N THR A 138 12.25 -4.12 7.32
CA THR A 138 12.60 -3.69 8.68
C THR A 138 12.17 -4.70 9.75
N ASN A 139 11.04 -5.33 9.59
CA ASN A 139 10.46 -6.24 10.57
C ASN A 139 10.34 -7.69 10.07
N ILE A 140 11.37 -8.20 9.39
CA ILE A 140 11.33 -9.51 8.70
C ILE A 140 10.95 -10.70 9.59
N ASN A 141 11.21 -10.62 10.88
CA ASN A 141 10.87 -11.68 11.84
C ASN A 141 9.54 -11.42 12.57
N SER A 142 8.80 -10.40 12.20
CA SER A 142 7.54 -10.04 12.82
C SER A 142 6.34 -10.30 11.90
N ILE A 143 5.15 -10.17 12.48
CA ILE A 143 3.89 -10.25 11.72
C ILE A 143 3.69 -9.10 10.72
N TYR A 144 4.52 -8.06 10.78
CA TYR A 144 4.55 -6.92 9.85
C TYR A 144 5.60 -7.06 8.75
N GLY A 145 6.37 -8.13 8.75
CA GLY A 145 7.49 -8.34 7.85
C GLY A 145 7.19 -9.25 6.68
N LEU A 146 7.79 -10.44 6.72
CA LEU A 146 7.76 -11.35 5.58
C LEU A 146 6.38 -11.90 5.29
N SER A 147 5.93 -11.67 4.07
CA SER A 147 4.73 -12.29 3.55
C SER A 147 4.93 -13.79 3.33
N PRO A 148 3.92 -14.63 3.62
CA PRO A 148 3.96 -16.02 3.22
C PRO A 148 4.10 -16.16 1.70
N LEU A 149 4.69 -17.26 1.25
CA LEU A 149 4.90 -17.60 -0.17
C LEU A 149 5.93 -16.73 -0.91
N ILE A 150 6.58 -15.78 -0.26
CA ILE A 150 7.63 -14.97 -0.86
C ILE A 150 9.01 -15.45 -0.42
N ASN A 151 9.84 -15.82 -1.39
CA ASN A 151 11.26 -16.07 -1.14
C ASN A 151 12.03 -14.75 -1.16
N TYR A 152 12.17 -14.11 0.02
CA TYR A 152 12.81 -12.80 0.17
C TYR A 152 14.28 -12.80 -0.23
N LYS A 153 15.01 -13.91 -0.04
CA LYS A 153 16.42 -14.01 -0.47
C LYS A 153 16.54 -13.96 -1.99
N LYS A 154 15.68 -14.69 -2.68
CA LYS A 154 15.61 -14.63 -4.15
C LYS A 154 15.18 -13.26 -4.66
N LEU A 155 14.26 -12.60 -3.97
CA LEU A 155 13.83 -11.25 -4.30
C LEU A 155 14.97 -10.26 -4.11
N TRP A 156 15.71 -10.35 -3.01
CA TRP A 156 16.91 -9.56 -2.74
C TRP A 156 17.95 -9.72 -3.85
N GLU A 157 18.31 -10.96 -4.19
CA GLU A 157 19.29 -11.23 -5.24
C GLU A 157 18.91 -10.67 -6.61
N LYS A 158 17.62 -10.68 -6.95
CA LYS A 158 17.12 -10.10 -8.20
C LYS A 158 17.17 -8.57 -8.25
N ASN A 159 17.20 -7.91 -7.10
CA ASN A 159 17.26 -6.45 -6.97
C ASN A 159 18.68 -5.93 -6.67
N LYS A 160 19.68 -6.79 -6.56
CA LYS A 160 21.07 -6.36 -6.49
C LYS A 160 21.49 -5.71 -7.80
N ILE A 161 22.05 -4.50 -7.68
CA ILE A 161 22.73 -3.77 -8.75
C ILE A 161 24.16 -4.29 -8.85
#